data_6f54d2b0a4814362dc11dda62e2a5ea8
#
_entry.id   6f54d2b0a4814362dc11dda62e2a5ea8
#
_cell.length_a   1.000
_cell.length_b   1.000
_cell.length_c   1.000
_cell.angle_alpha   90.00
_cell.angle_beta   90.00
_cell.angle_gamma   90.00
#
_symmetry.space_group_name_H-M   'P 1'
#
loop_
_entity.id
_entity.type
_entity.pdbx_description
1 polymer ?
#
loop_
_entity_poly.entity_id
_entity_poly.type
_entity_poly.pdbx_seq_one_letter_code
_entity_poly.pdbx_strand_id
1 'polypeptide(L)'
;MAMLDVGDKAPAFSLEDQSGKTVKLSDFKGKTVVLYFYPKDDTPGCTREACAFRDEHSALRKAGAVVLGVSPDSGASHAKFAGKYDLPFPLLSDTGHAVSEKYGAWGEKSLYGRKFMGINRSTFLIDGSGKVARVWPKVKVDGHVDQVLQAIREI
;
A
#
# COMPACT_ATOMS: atom_id res chain seq x y z
N MET A 1 -0.78 -1.00 17.98
CA MET A 1 0.18 0.10 17.82
C MET A 1 -0.49 1.26 17.10
N ALA A 2 -0.09 2.46 17.46
CA ALA A 2 -0.56 3.64 16.75
C ALA A 2 -0.02 3.66 15.32
N MET A 3 -0.79 4.25 14.41
CA MET A 3 -0.35 4.45 13.04
C MET A 3 0.83 5.41 12.99
N LEU A 4 1.75 5.19 12.05
CA LEU A 4 2.89 6.08 11.82
C LEU A 4 2.42 7.48 11.43
N ASP A 5 3.23 8.46 11.75
CA ASP A 5 2.97 9.86 11.47
C ASP A 5 4.01 10.44 10.53
N VAL A 6 3.69 11.61 9.98
CA VAL A 6 4.64 12.37 9.13
C VAL A 6 5.91 12.65 9.92
N GLY A 7 7.06 12.39 9.31
CA GLY A 7 8.37 12.56 9.92
C GLY A 7 8.93 11.31 10.55
N ASP A 8 8.11 10.30 10.80
CA ASP A 8 8.59 9.02 11.33
C ASP A 8 9.43 8.29 10.31
N LYS A 9 10.43 7.56 10.78
CA LYS A 9 11.17 6.63 9.92
C LYS A 9 10.25 5.48 9.55
N ALA A 10 10.11 5.20 8.25
CA ALA A 10 9.32 4.08 7.78
C ALA A 10 9.97 2.76 8.19
N PRO A 11 9.26 1.84 8.88
CA PRO A 11 9.82 0.55 9.24
C PRO A 11 10.27 -0.25 8.03
N ALA A 12 11.43 -0.87 8.14
CA ALA A 12 11.94 -1.76 7.11
C ALA A 12 11.04 -2.99 6.98
N PHE A 13 10.95 -3.51 5.77
CA PHE A 13 10.23 -4.75 5.53
C PHE A 13 10.91 -5.57 4.45
N SER A 14 10.57 -6.85 4.41
CA SER A 14 11.00 -7.81 3.40
C SER A 14 9.83 -8.75 3.16
N LEU A 15 9.15 -8.60 2.04
CA LEU A 15 7.94 -9.37 1.69
C LEU A 15 8.05 -9.87 0.26
N GLU A 16 7.40 -11.00 -0.02
CA GLU A 16 7.35 -11.55 -1.38
C GLU A 16 6.23 -10.90 -2.18
N ASP A 17 6.49 -10.65 -3.46
CA ASP A 17 5.48 -10.19 -4.40
C ASP A 17 4.75 -11.36 -5.07
N GLN A 18 3.87 -11.07 -6.02
CA GLN A 18 3.06 -12.08 -6.73
C GLN A 18 3.88 -13.06 -7.57
N SER A 19 5.13 -12.76 -7.86
CA SER A 19 6.03 -13.65 -8.60
C SER A 19 6.96 -14.45 -7.68
N GLY A 20 6.84 -14.27 -6.36
CA GLY A 20 7.71 -14.91 -5.37
C GLY A 20 9.04 -14.19 -5.15
N LYS A 21 9.22 -13.01 -5.76
CA LYS A 21 10.42 -12.21 -5.58
C LYS A 21 10.35 -11.45 -4.25
N THR A 22 11.42 -11.48 -3.49
CA THR A 22 11.54 -10.69 -2.26
C THR A 22 11.72 -9.22 -2.56
N VAL A 23 10.86 -8.39 -1.98
CA VAL A 23 10.87 -6.92 -2.12
C VAL A 23 11.13 -6.31 -0.75
N LYS A 24 12.12 -5.43 -0.68
CA LYS A 24 12.51 -4.73 0.55
C LYS A 24 12.33 -3.23 0.36
N LEU A 25 11.98 -2.52 1.42
CA LEU A 25 11.89 -1.06 1.37
C LEU A 25 13.24 -0.46 0.93
N SER A 26 14.36 -1.02 1.39
CA SER A 26 15.70 -0.56 1.04
C SER A 26 16.03 -0.65 -0.45
N ASP A 27 15.29 -1.46 -1.21
CA ASP A 27 15.48 -1.56 -2.67
C ASP A 27 15.14 -0.26 -3.38
N PHE A 28 14.40 0.63 -2.74
CA PHE A 28 13.88 1.87 -3.31
C PHE A 28 14.51 3.13 -2.73
N LYS A 29 15.69 3.00 -2.12
CA LYS A 29 16.44 4.17 -1.63
C LYS A 29 16.59 5.21 -2.73
N GLY A 30 16.32 6.48 -2.40
CA GLY A 30 16.38 7.58 -3.35
C GLY A 30 15.12 7.75 -4.19
N LYS A 31 14.14 6.86 -4.05
CA LYS A 31 12.85 6.95 -4.73
C LYS A 31 11.73 7.20 -3.73
N THR A 32 10.67 7.84 -4.20
CA THR A 32 9.44 7.98 -3.43
C THR A 32 8.66 6.68 -3.52
N VAL A 33 8.17 6.17 -2.38
CA VAL A 33 7.38 4.94 -2.33
C VAL A 33 5.96 5.27 -1.90
N VAL A 34 4.99 4.83 -2.69
CA VAL A 34 3.58 4.82 -2.32
C VAL A 34 3.28 3.42 -1.79
N LEU A 35 3.16 3.29 -0.49
CA LEU A 35 2.88 2.02 0.18
C LEU A 35 1.43 2.04 0.66
N TYR A 36 0.57 1.26 0.02
CA TYR A 36 -0.83 1.24 0.41
C TYR A 36 -1.24 -0.14 0.95
N PHE A 37 -1.98 -0.11 2.05
CA PHE A 37 -2.50 -1.30 2.73
C PHE A 37 -3.98 -1.44 2.40
N TYR A 38 -4.38 -2.66 2.03
CA TYR A 38 -5.78 -2.96 1.70
C TYR A 38 -6.19 -4.32 2.28
N PRO A 39 -7.49 -4.55 2.55
CA PRO A 39 -7.92 -5.74 3.29
C PRO A 39 -7.87 -7.04 2.52
N LYS A 40 -8.24 -7.06 1.23
CA LYS A 40 -8.40 -8.32 0.52
C LYS A 40 -8.44 -8.15 -0.99
N ASP A 41 -7.68 -9.00 -1.70
CA ASP A 41 -7.67 -9.05 -3.15
C ASP A 41 -9.07 -9.28 -3.73
N ASP A 42 -9.31 -8.67 -4.89
CA ASP A 42 -10.50 -8.85 -5.72
C ASP A 42 -11.85 -8.60 -5.00
N THR A 43 -11.83 -7.69 -4.02
CA THR A 43 -13.04 -7.12 -3.44
C THR A 43 -13.34 -5.77 -4.11
N PRO A 44 -14.59 -5.28 -4.10
CA PRO A 44 -14.96 -4.10 -4.90
C PRO A 44 -14.11 -2.85 -4.63
N GLY A 45 -13.92 -2.49 -3.38
CA GLY A 45 -13.13 -1.31 -3.02
C GLY A 45 -11.65 -1.46 -3.33
N CYS A 46 -11.08 -2.65 -3.04
CA CYS A 46 -9.68 -2.94 -3.30
C CYS A 46 -9.40 -3.00 -4.80
N THR A 47 -10.33 -3.53 -5.59
CA THR A 47 -10.22 -3.55 -7.05
C THR A 47 -10.24 -2.14 -7.62
N ARG A 48 -11.16 -1.28 -7.17
CA ARG A 48 -11.22 0.12 -7.63
C ARG A 48 -9.95 0.88 -7.30
N GLU A 49 -9.41 0.68 -6.11
CA GLU A 49 -8.17 1.32 -5.68
C GLU A 49 -6.98 0.86 -6.53
N ALA A 50 -6.83 -0.44 -6.71
CA ALA A 50 -5.74 -1.01 -7.51
C ALA A 50 -5.82 -0.55 -8.97
N CYS A 51 -7.01 -0.54 -9.56
CA CYS A 51 -7.21 -0.10 -10.94
C CYS A 51 -6.95 1.40 -11.09
N ALA A 52 -7.27 2.22 -10.08
CA ALA A 52 -6.98 3.64 -10.09
C ALA A 52 -5.45 3.89 -10.07
N PHE A 53 -4.71 3.15 -9.26
CA PHE A 53 -3.24 3.21 -9.28
C PHE A 53 -2.69 2.71 -10.61
N ARG A 54 -3.25 1.65 -11.18
CA ARG A 54 -2.85 1.15 -12.51
C ARG A 54 -3.00 2.21 -13.57
N ASP A 55 -4.15 2.88 -13.60
CA ASP A 55 -4.46 3.87 -14.63
C ASP A 55 -3.55 5.10 -14.56
N GLU A 56 -3.08 5.45 -13.37
CA GLU A 56 -2.17 6.59 -13.14
C GLU A 56 -0.71 6.15 -12.95
N HIS A 57 -0.40 4.89 -13.18
CA HIS A 57 0.94 4.34 -12.90
C HIS A 57 2.03 5.04 -13.68
N SER A 58 1.79 5.35 -14.95
CA SER A 58 2.76 6.08 -15.79
C SER A 58 3.08 7.46 -15.22
N ALA A 59 2.05 8.20 -14.80
CA ALA A 59 2.23 9.53 -14.19
C ALA A 59 2.99 9.44 -12.86
N LEU A 60 2.67 8.43 -12.05
CA LEU A 60 3.37 8.19 -10.77
C LEU A 60 4.85 7.89 -10.99
N ARG A 61 5.16 7.03 -11.96
CA ARG A 61 6.56 6.72 -12.30
C ARG A 61 7.32 7.94 -12.81
N LYS A 62 6.71 8.75 -13.66
CA LYS A 62 7.31 10.00 -14.15
C LYS A 62 7.61 10.97 -13.01
N ALA A 63 6.79 10.95 -11.96
CA ALA A 63 7.01 11.76 -10.76
C ALA A 63 8.04 11.14 -9.80
N GLY A 64 8.67 10.03 -10.15
CA GLY A 64 9.71 9.37 -9.35
C GLY A 64 9.19 8.43 -8.28
N ALA A 65 7.94 7.99 -8.38
CA ALA A 65 7.31 7.14 -7.37
C ALA A 65 7.19 5.68 -7.79
N VAL A 66 7.29 4.79 -6.81
CA VAL A 66 7.03 3.36 -6.92
C VAL A 66 5.77 3.05 -6.11
N VAL A 67 4.89 2.24 -6.67
CA VAL A 67 3.65 1.82 -5.98
C VAL A 67 3.82 0.39 -5.47
N LEU A 68 3.54 0.18 -4.20
CA LEU A 68 3.55 -1.15 -3.56
C LEU A 68 2.23 -1.33 -2.82
N GLY A 69 1.47 -2.37 -3.18
CA GLY A 69 0.27 -2.75 -2.46
C GLY A 69 0.60 -3.84 -1.45
N VAL A 70 -0.03 -3.80 -0.27
CA VAL A 70 0.19 -4.79 0.79
C VAL A 70 -1.13 -5.27 1.34
N SER A 71 -1.30 -6.57 1.40
CA SER A 71 -2.45 -7.21 2.07
C SER A 71 -2.02 -8.54 2.71
N PRO A 72 -2.86 -9.14 3.58
CA PRO A 72 -2.56 -10.45 4.15
C PRO A 72 -2.77 -11.62 3.19
N ASP A 73 -3.17 -11.35 1.96
CA ASP A 73 -3.40 -12.41 0.96
C ASP A 73 -2.10 -13.12 0.56
N SER A 74 -2.24 -14.35 0.06
CA SER A 74 -1.11 -15.16 -0.42
C SER A 74 -0.56 -14.66 -1.75
N GLY A 75 0.64 -15.11 -2.10
CA GLY A 75 1.24 -14.84 -3.42
C GLY A 75 0.37 -15.35 -4.56
N ALA A 76 -0.26 -16.51 -4.39
CA ALA A 76 -1.17 -17.07 -5.41
C ALA A 76 -2.41 -16.18 -5.62
N SER A 77 -2.98 -15.65 -4.54
CA SER A 77 -4.09 -14.69 -4.62
C SER A 77 -3.67 -13.42 -5.34
N HIS A 78 -2.51 -12.87 -4.98
CA HIS A 78 -1.95 -11.67 -5.62
C HIS A 78 -1.70 -11.89 -7.11
N ALA A 79 -1.18 -13.06 -7.50
CA ALA A 79 -0.93 -13.38 -8.91
C ALA A 79 -2.24 -13.38 -9.72
N LYS A 80 -3.29 -13.95 -9.17
CA LYS A 80 -4.63 -13.94 -9.82
C LYS A 80 -5.17 -12.52 -9.95
N PHE A 81 -5.08 -11.74 -8.88
CA PHE A 81 -5.59 -10.37 -8.85
C PHE A 81 -4.82 -9.48 -9.84
N ALA A 82 -3.50 -9.53 -9.80
CA ALA A 82 -2.65 -8.76 -10.71
C ALA A 82 -2.88 -9.15 -12.17
N GLY A 83 -3.02 -10.45 -12.45
CA GLY A 83 -3.29 -10.94 -13.81
C GLY A 83 -4.68 -10.54 -14.32
N LYS A 84 -5.68 -10.60 -13.45
CA LYS A 84 -7.08 -10.29 -13.82
C LYS A 84 -7.25 -8.81 -14.23
N TYR A 85 -6.54 -7.91 -13.58
CA TYR A 85 -6.68 -6.47 -13.79
C TYR A 85 -5.44 -5.81 -14.37
N ASP A 86 -4.45 -6.58 -14.82
CA ASP A 86 -3.21 -6.08 -15.43
C ASP A 86 -2.52 -5.04 -14.53
N LEU A 87 -2.34 -5.37 -13.25
CA LEU A 87 -1.70 -4.47 -12.31
C LEU A 87 -0.18 -4.45 -12.54
N PRO A 88 0.42 -3.29 -12.84
CA PRO A 88 1.83 -3.20 -13.21
C PRO A 88 2.80 -3.02 -12.04
N PHE A 89 2.33 -3.14 -10.82
CA PHE A 89 3.13 -2.92 -9.62
C PHE A 89 3.10 -4.14 -8.69
N PRO A 90 4.10 -4.27 -7.79
CA PRO A 90 4.12 -5.39 -6.85
C PRO A 90 2.95 -5.36 -5.86
N LEU A 91 2.39 -6.54 -5.62
CA LEU A 91 1.45 -6.79 -4.52
C LEU A 91 2.19 -7.67 -3.52
N LEU A 92 2.40 -7.16 -2.31
CA LEU A 92 3.22 -7.80 -1.30
C LEU A 92 2.36 -8.60 -0.32
N SER A 93 2.80 -9.83 -0.02
CA SER A 93 2.08 -10.75 0.86
C SER A 93 2.55 -10.60 2.30
N ASP A 94 1.70 -10.01 3.14
CA ASP A 94 1.94 -9.85 4.58
C ASP A 94 1.01 -10.80 5.34
N THR A 95 1.15 -12.11 5.10
CA THR A 95 0.25 -13.14 5.59
C THR A 95 0.10 -13.17 7.11
N GLY A 96 1.18 -12.87 7.83
CA GLY A 96 1.17 -12.76 9.29
C GLY A 96 0.83 -11.36 9.80
N HIS A 97 0.49 -10.42 8.93
CA HIS A 97 0.21 -9.00 9.20
C HIS A 97 1.27 -8.28 10.05
N ALA A 98 2.50 -8.78 10.08
CA ALA A 98 3.58 -8.20 10.88
C ALA A 98 3.95 -6.78 10.40
N VAL A 99 4.04 -6.57 9.08
CA VAL A 99 4.34 -5.26 8.50
C VAL A 99 3.18 -4.31 8.68
N SER A 100 1.96 -4.81 8.48
CA SER A 100 0.74 -4.01 8.70
C SER A 100 0.66 -3.52 10.15
N GLU A 101 1.05 -4.36 11.12
CA GLU A 101 1.12 -3.97 12.53
C GLU A 101 2.17 -2.87 12.76
N LYS A 102 3.35 -3.00 12.19
CA LYS A 102 4.43 -2.01 12.33
C LYS A 102 4.03 -0.63 11.80
N TYR A 103 3.24 -0.61 10.74
CA TYR A 103 2.76 0.66 10.16
C TYR A 103 1.49 1.17 10.83
N GLY A 104 0.89 0.38 11.71
CA GLY A 104 -0.36 0.74 12.38
C GLY A 104 -1.61 0.58 11.51
N ALA A 105 -1.50 -0.13 10.40
CA ALA A 105 -2.62 -0.41 9.49
C ALA A 105 -3.48 -1.59 9.95
N TRP A 106 -2.96 -2.44 10.81
CA TRP A 106 -3.70 -3.55 11.42
C TRP A 106 -4.37 -3.07 12.70
N GLY A 107 -5.67 -3.23 12.80
CA GLY A 107 -6.37 -2.75 13.96
C GLY A 107 -7.82 -3.24 14.03
N GLU A 108 -8.53 -2.75 15.06
CA GLU A 108 -9.92 -3.10 15.28
C GLU A 108 -10.82 -2.43 14.24
N LYS A 109 -11.69 -3.23 13.66
CA LYS A 109 -12.72 -2.78 12.71
C LYS A 109 -14.08 -3.16 13.25
N SER A 110 -15.12 -2.42 12.87
CA SER A 110 -16.50 -2.70 13.26
C SER A 110 -17.37 -2.80 12.01
N LEU A 111 -18.18 -3.85 11.95
CA LEU A 111 -19.15 -4.05 10.87
C LEU A 111 -20.42 -4.63 11.46
N TYR A 112 -21.55 -3.92 11.30
CA TYR A 112 -22.85 -4.33 11.84
C TYR A 112 -22.78 -4.64 13.33
N GLY A 113 -22.09 -3.80 14.11
CA GLY A 113 -21.93 -3.98 15.56
C GLY A 113 -20.95 -5.06 15.99
N ARG A 114 -20.37 -5.81 15.06
CA ARG A 114 -19.33 -6.81 15.35
C ARG A 114 -17.96 -6.19 15.23
N LYS A 115 -17.12 -6.45 16.22
CA LYS A 115 -15.73 -6.01 16.24
C LYS A 115 -14.81 -7.15 15.79
N PHE A 116 -13.84 -6.84 14.95
CA PHE A 116 -12.84 -7.81 14.50
C PHE A 116 -11.55 -7.09 14.15
N MET A 117 -10.44 -7.84 14.11
CA MET A 117 -9.14 -7.30 13.70
C MET A 117 -8.99 -7.42 12.19
N GLY A 118 -8.44 -6.41 11.56
CA GLY A 118 -8.22 -6.41 10.12
C GLY A 118 -7.42 -5.21 9.66
N ILE A 119 -7.26 -5.10 8.35
CA ILE A 119 -6.52 -3.99 7.73
C ILE A 119 -7.44 -2.78 7.60
N ASN A 120 -6.99 -1.66 8.15
CA ASN A 120 -7.58 -0.35 7.86
C ASN A 120 -6.94 0.17 6.58
N ARG A 121 -7.75 0.44 5.57
CA ARG A 121 -7.28 0.96 4.29
C ARG A 121 -6.51 2.25 4.52
N SER A 122 -5.22 2.24 4.23
CA SER A 122 -4.34 3.36 4.52
C SER A 122 -3.23 3.44 3.47
N THR A 123 -2.67 4.63 3.27
CA THR A 123 -1.57 4.85 2.36
C THR A 123 -0.50 5.69 3.05
N PHE A 124 0.75 5.28 2.84
CA PHE A 124 1.93 5.98 3.35
C PHE A 124 2.78 6.42 2.18
N LEU A 125 3.09 7.70 2.12
CA LEU A 125 4.02 8.25 1.14
C LEU A 125 5.38 8.36 1.83
N ILE A 126 6.37 7.60 1.34
CA ILE A 126 7.71 7.51 1.92
C ILE A 126 8.68 8.21 0.98
N ASP A 127 9.45 9.16 1.49
CA ASP A 127 10.41 9.89 0.67
C ASP A 127 11.69 9.07 0.41
N GLY A 128 12.57 9.62 -0.41
CA GLY A 128 13.81 8.94 -0.80
C GLY A 128 14.78 8.68 0.34
N SER A 129 14.62 9.35 1.49
CA SER A 129 15.43 9.13 2.69
C SER A 129 14.83 8.07 3.63
N GLY A 130 13.65 7.55 3.31
CA GLY A 130 12.98 6.54 4.11
C GLY A 130 12.09 7.09 5.22
N LYS A 131 11.74 8.37 5.15
CA LYS A 131 10.82 9.00 6.12
C LYS A 131 9.42 9.12 5.53
N VAL A 132 8.42 9.02 6.41
CA VAL A 132 7.03 9.20 6.03
C VAL A 132 6.76 10.68 5.73
N ALA A 133 6.39 10.99 4.49
CA ALA A 133 6.09 12.35 4.04
C ALA A 133 4.60 12.69 4.16
N ARG A 134 3.73 11.72 3.96
CA ARG A 134 2.28 11.89 4.08
C ARG A 134 1.64 10.58 4.53
N VAL A 135 0.51 10.69 5.23
CA VAL A 135 -0.29 9.54 5.68
C VAL A 135 -1.76 9.79 5.37
N TRP A 136 -2.41 8.78 4.81
CA TRP A 136 -3.87 8.74 4.66
C TRP A 136 -4.37 7.57 5.52
N PRO A 137 -4.78 7.84 6.77
CA PRO A 137 -5.10 6.76 7.73
C PRO A 137 -6.42 6.04 7.46
N LYS A 138 -7.33 6.69 6.74
CA LYS A 138 -8.62 6.11 6.33
C LYS A 138 -8.88 6.53 4.89
N VAL A 139 -8.48 5.70 3.95
CA VAL A 139 -8.58 6.01 2.54
C VAL A 139 -10.03 5.90 2.06
N LYS A 140 -10.50 6.95 1.39
CA LYS A 140 -11.66 6.89 0.50
C LYS A 140 -11.12 6.69 -0.90
N VAL A 141 -11.55 5.62 -1.56
CA VAL A 141 -10.97 5.21 -2.84
C VAL A 141 -11.16 6.29 -3.93
N ASP A 142 -12.34 6.89 -3.98
CA ASP A 142 -12.65 7.90 -5.00
C ASP A 142 -11.77 9.15 -4.82
N GLY A 143 -10.99 9.47 -5.85
CA GLY A 143 -10.08 10.62 -5.84
C GLY A 143 -8.78 10.43 -5.07
N HIS A 144 -8.57 9.26 -4.46
CA HIS A 144 -7.39 9.02 -3.62
C HIS A 144 -6.08 9.08 -4.42
N VAL A 145 -6.02 8.42 -5.57
CA VAL A 145 -4.80 8.39 -6.39
C VAL A 145 -4.42 9.79 -6.87
N ASP A 146 -5.39 10.63 -7.20
CA ASP A 146 -5.13 12.03 -7.56
C ASP A 146 -4.52 12.80 -6.38
N GLN A 147 -5.00 12.56 -5.16
CA GLN A 147 -4.43 13.16 -3.95
C GLN A 147 -2.98 12.71 -3.73
N VAL A 148 -2.72 11.42 -3.94
CA VAL A 148 -1.37 10.84 -3.81
C VAL A 148 -0.43 11.49 -4.84
N LEU A 149 -0.84 11.57 -6.10
CA LEU A 149 -0.04 12.16 -7.16
C LEU A 149 0.27 13.64 -6.87
N GLN A 150 -0.73 14.39 -6.39
CA GLN A 150 -0.54 15.78 -6.00
C GLN A 150 0.47 15.90 -4.85
N ALA A 151 0.37 15.04 -3.84
CA ALA A 151 1.30 15.03 -2.71
C ALA A 151 2.74 14.73 -3.15
N ILE A 152 2.93 13.81 -4.09
CA ILE A 152 4.26 13.49 -4.64
C ILE A 152 4.87 14.72 -5.30
N ARG A 153 4.08 15.49 -6.02
CA ARG A 153 4.56 16.70 -6.70
C ARG A 153 4.91 17.84 -5.74
N GLU A 154 4.42 17.77 -4.50
CA GLU A 154 4.66 18.78 -3.46
C GLU A 154 5.88 18.49 -2.58
N ILE A 155 6.43 17.29 -2.63
CA ILE A 155 7.58 16.92 -1.78
C ILE A 155 8.92 17.00 -2.49
#